data_5ad9ede1e90ee3a2c7e83828d87c3cbe
#
_entry.id   5ad9ede1e90ee3a2c7e83828d87c3cbe
#
_cell.length_a   1.000
_cell.length_b   1.000
_cell.length_c   1.000
_cell.angle_alpha   90.00
_cell.angle_beta   90.00
_cell.angle_gamma   90.00
#
_symmetry.space_group_name_H-M   'P 1'
#
loop_
_entity.id
_entity.type
_entity.pdbx_description
1 polymer ?
#
loop_
_entity_poly.entity_id
_entity_poly.type
_entity_poly.pdbx_seq_one_letter_code
_entity_poly.pdbx_strand_id
1 'polypeptide(L)'
;TLSMPLPQRVTTKTYWLNGRSYALQTVELPGIHHIIVPKALWGEQAKQMAELAAAQWDIPSEAFGILLFDADTMTLEPLVCVKGVSLIWEHGCGSGTTAVGAALALQQQSSLTLQLKQTGGVMEITAQYHEHQLTALYLTVQIQIVATGIAYLESCGK
;
A
#
# COMPACT_ATOMS: atom_id res chain seq x y z
N THR A 1 -8.85 15.16 4.28
CA THR A 1 -7.39 14.94 4.31
C THR A 1 -6.98 14.41 5.66
N LEU A 2 -6.12 13.40 5.68
CA LEU A 2 -5.59 12.75 6.88
C LEU A 2 -4.05 12.86 6.86
N SER A 3 -3.44 13.15 8.01
CA SER A 3 -2.00 12.98 8.20
C SER A 3 -1.68 11.49 8.32
N MET A 4 -0.75 11.01 7.52
CA MET A 4 -0.34 9.61 7.51
C MET A 4 1.02 9.46 8.20
N PRO A 5 1.29 8.31 8.85
CA PRO A 5 2.58 8.09 9.48
C PRO A 5 3.69 8.06 8.42
N LEU A 6 4.85 8.57 8.78
CA LEU A 6 6.06 8.40 7.98
C LEU A 6 6.50 6.92 7.99
N PRO A 7 7.05 6.41 6.89
CA PRO A 7 7.60 5.07 6.88
C PRO A 7 8.79 4.94 7.85
N GLN A 8 8.85 3.83 8.55
CA GLN A 8 9.99 3.48 9.39
C GLN A 8 11.21 3.14 8.53
N ARG A 9 10.95 2.57 7.36
CA ARG A 9 11.98 2.20 6.40
C ARG A 9 11.39 2.12 4.98
N VAL A 10 12.17 2.55 4.00
CA VAL A 10 11.94 2.30 2.57
C VAL A 10 13.21 1.71 1.99
N THR A 11 13.13 0.49 1.47
CA THR A 11 14.30 -0.24 0.95
C THR A 11 13.92 -1.05 -0.29
N THR A 12 14.91 -1.37 -1.09
CA THR A 12 14.76 -2.40 -2.14
C THR A 12 15.20 -3.74 -1.58
N LYS A 13 14.28 -4.73 -1.61
CA LYS A 13 14.56 -6.11 -1.18
C LYS A 13 14.42 -7.05 -2.37
N THR A 14 15.17 -8.16 -2.33
CA THR A 14 15.06 -9.22 -3.34
C THR A 14 14.07 -10.27 -2.86
N TYR A 15 13.06 -10.52 -3.68
CA TYR A 15 12.04 -11.55 -3.47
C TYR A 15 12.16 -12.63 -4.54
N TRP A 16 12.01 -13.88 -4.14
CA TRP A 16 12.05 -15.03 -5.05
C TRP A 16 10.65 -15.58 -5.27
N LEU A 17 10.28 -15.82 -6.52
CA LEU A 17 9.01 -16.41 -6.89
C LEU A 17 9.19 -17.24 -8.16
N ASN A 18 8.78 -18.52 -8.14
CA ASN A 18 8.91 -19.44 -9.27
C ASN A 18 10.32 -19.49 -9.88
N GLY A 19 11.37 -19.50 -9.03
CA GLY A 19 12.77 -19.57 -9.46
C GLY A 19 13.32 -18.27 -10.06
N ARG A 20 12.57 -17.16 -10.02
CA ARG A 20 13.01 -15.83 -10.45
C ARG A 20 13.14 -14.90 -9.27
N SER A 21 14.13 -14.01 -9.33
CA SER A 21 14.32 -12.95 -8.34
C SER A 21 13.75 -11.62 -8.83
N TYR A 22 13.17 -10.87 -7.91
CA TYR A 22 12.59 -9.55 -8.15
C TYR A 22 13.14 -8.58 -7.11
N ALA A 23 13.80 -7.52 -7.56
CA ALA A 23 14.22 -6.42 -6.69
C ALA A 23 13.06 -5.42 -6.59
N LEU A 24 12.36 -5.41 -5.44
CA LEU A 24 11.13 -4.64 -5.24
C LEU A 24 11.28 -3.66 -4.08
N GLN A 25 10.66 -2.50 -4.23
CA GLN A 25 10.58 -1.54 -3.14
C GLN A 25 9.66 -2.06 -2.04
N THR A 26 10.17 -2.02 -0.81
CA THR A 26 9.42 -2.38 0.40
C THR A 26 9.34 -1.16 1.29
N VAL A 27 8.13 -0.80 1.66
CA VAL A 27 7.81 0.33 2.54
C VAL A 27 7.27 -0.22 3.85
N GLU A 28 7.98 0.02 4.94
CA GLU A 28 7.61 -0.43 6.28
C GLU A 28 6.91 0.73 6.99
N LEU A 29 5.58 0.68 7.04
CA LEU A 29 4.75 1.59 7.84
C LEU A 29 4.47 0.97 9.22
N PRO A 30 4.15 1.76 10.24
CA PRO A 30 3.70 1.23 11.53
C PRO A 30 2.53 0.26 11.35
N GLY A 31 2.74 -1.02 11.71
CA GLY A 31 1.73 -2.08 11.68
C GLY A 31 1.54 -2.78 10.34
N ILE A 32 2.11 -2.32 9.23
CA ILE A 32 1.97 -2.97 7.93
C ILE A 32 3.18 -2.73 7.02
N HIS A 33 3.62 -3.77 6.32
CA HIS A 33 4.64 -3.66 5.28
C HIS A 33 3.99 -3.72 3.89
N HIS A 34 4.41 -2.85 2.99
CA HIS A 34 3.96 -2.84 1.59
C HIS A 34 5.10 -3.14 0.64
N ILE A 35 4.87 -4.07 -0.29
CA ILE A 35 5.78 -4.40 -1.39
C ILE A 35 5.17 -3.85 -2.68
N ILE A 36 5.87 -2.91 -3.31
CA ILE A 36 5.42 -2.28 -4.54
C ILE A 36 5.94 -3.10 -5.72
N VAL A 37 5.02 -3.63 -6.50
CA VAL A 37 5.31 -4.45 -7.68
C VAL A 37 4.86 -3.68 -8.92
N PRO A 38 5.77 -3.29 -9.81
CA PRO A 38 5.39 -2.77 -11.11
C PRO A 38 4.52 -3.79 -11.85
N LYS A 39 3.29 -3.43 -12.18
CA LYS A 39 2.30 -4.36 -12.77
C LYS A 39 2.82 -5.00 -14.07
N ALA A 40 3.61 -4.26 -14.84
CA ALA A 40 4.23 -4.73 -16.07
C ALA A 40 5.18 -5.92 -15.88
N LEU A 41 5.75 -6.13 -14.68
CA LEU A 41 6.63 -7.28 -14.40
C LEU A 41 5.90 -8.63 -14.54
N TRP A 42 4.61 -8.66 -14.25
CA TRP A 42 3.80 -9.88 -14.28
C TRP A 42 2.70 -9.85 -15.35
N GLY A 43 2.48 -8.71 -16.02
CA GLY A 43 1.56 -8.55 -17.13
C GLY A 43 0.14 -9.00 -16.81
N GLU A 44 -0.46 -9.80 -17.68
CA GLU A 44 -1.83 -10.31 -17.50
C GLU A 44 -1.97 -11.25 -16.29
N GLN A 45 -0.87 -11.88 -15.85
CA GLN A 45 -0.87 -12.79 -14.71
C GLN A 45 -0.63 -12.07 -13.38
N ALA A 46 -0.59 -10.74 -13.35
CA ALA A 46 -0.16 -9.98 -12.19
C ALA A 46 -0.94 -10.32 -10.90
N LYS A 47 -2.26 -10.47 -10.96
CA LYS A 47 -3.08 -10.85 -9.81
C LYS A 47 -2.75 -12.24 -9.29
N GLN A 48 -2.68 -13.22 -10.19
CA GLN A 48 -2.33 -14.60 -9.83
C GLN A 48 -0.93 -14.69 -9.21
N MET A 49 0.03 -13.94 -9.77
CA MET A 49 1.39 -13.87 -9.25
C MET A 49 1.45 -13.19 -7.89
N ALA A 50 0.64 -12.15 -7.64
CA ALA A 50 0.54 -11.50 -6.33
C ALA A 50 -0.04 -12.44 -5.26
N GLU A 51 -1.07 -13.22 -5.59
CA GLU A 51 -1.64 -14.22 -4.67
C GLU A 51 -0.63 -15.32 -4.35
N LEU A 52 0.11 -15.79 -5.36
CA LEU A 52 1.17 -16.77 -5.16
C LEU A 52 2.31 -16.20 -4.30
N ALA A 53 2.69 -14.95 -4.53
CA ALA A 53 3.69 -14.24 -3.74
C ALA A 53 3.24 -14.08 -2.28
N ALA A 54 1.97 -13.73 -2.05
CA ALA A 54 1.42 -13.63 -0.71
C ALA A 54 1.47 -14.95 0.06
N ALA A 55 1.33 -16.08 -0.64
CA ALA A 55 1.40 -17.41 -0.04
C ALA A 55 2.84 -17.90 0.22
N GLN A 56 3.83 -17.41 -0.54
CA GLN A 56 5.20 -17.95 -0.51
C GLN A 56 6.22 -17.03 0.17
N TRP A 57 6.00 -15.71 0.13
CA TRP A 57 6.96 -14.78 0.70
C TRP A 57 6.87 -14.72 2.23
N ASP A 58 8.01 -14.87 2.85
CA ASP A 58 8.15 -14.65 4.29
C ASP A 58 8.34 -13.15 4.58
N ILE A 59 7.24 -12.47 4.87
CA ILE A 59 7.23 -11.06 5.21
C ILE A 59 7.24 -10.92 6.75
N PRO A 60 8.21 -10.23 7.36
CA PRO A 60 8.32 -10.11 8.81
C PRO A 60 7.35 -9.03 9.36
N SER A 61 6.05 -9.23 9.12
CA SER A 61 4.97 -8.37 9.60
C SER A 61 3.70 -9.19 9.71
N GLU A 62 2.85 -8.90 10.69
CA GLU A 62 1.53 -9.53 10.85
C GLU A 62 0.57 -9.10 9.73
N ALA A 63 0.72 -7.88 9.23
CA ALA A 63 -0.01 -7.42 8.06
C ALA A 63 0.96 -6.95 6.97
N PHE A 64 0.65 -7.30 5.72
CA PHE A 64 1.41 -6.80 4.57
C PHE A 64 0.52 -6.63 3.34
N GLY A 65 0.95 -5.77 2.43
CA GLY A 65 0.29 -5.57 1.14
C GLY A 65 1.25 -5.80 -0.02
N ILE A 66 0.78 -6.52 -1.04
CA ILE A 66 1.41 -6.59 -2.36
C ILE A 66 0.65 -5.62 -3.25
N LEU A 67 1.34 -4.57 -3.66
CA LEU A 67 0.76 -3.44 -4.37
C LEU A 67 1.11 -3.55 -5.86
N LEU A 68 0.17 -3.97 -6.68
CA LEU A 68 0.34 -3.91 -8.14
C LEU A 68 0.17 -2.45 -8.58
N PHE A 69 1.28 -1.82 -8.91
CA PHE A 69 1.31 -0.42 -9.30
C PHE A 69 1.65 -0.27 -10.79
N ASP A 70 0.81 0.47 -11.50
CA ASP A 70 1.03 0.87 -12.87
C ASP A 70 1.28 2.38 -12.92
N ALA A 71 2.51 2.76 -13.19
CA ALA A 71 2.94 4.15 -13.21
C ALA A 71 2.43 4.93 -14.44
N ASP A 72 2.14 4.25 -15.55
CA ASP A 72 1.66 4.89 -16.79
C ASP A 72 0.21 5.34 -16.65
N THR A 73 -0.61 4.52 -16.00
CA THR A 73 -2.04 4.79 -15.78
C THR A 73 -2.36 5.34 -14.39
N MET A 74 -1.36 5.40 -13.51
CA MET A 74 -1.50 5.75 -12.09
C MET A 74 -2.56 4.90 -11.40
N THR A 75 -2.58 3.60 -11.67
CA THR A 75 -3.48 2.63 -11.03
C THR A 75 -2.77 1.82 -9.96
N LEU A 76 -3.51 1.52 -8.90
CA LEU A 76 -3.06 0.73 -7.77
C LEU A 76 -4.08 -0.36 -7.47
N GLU A 77 -3.64 -1.63 -7.50
CA GLU A 77 -4.43 -2.79 -7.10
C GLU A 77 -3.78 -3.43 -5.87
N PRO A 78 -4.30 -3.16 -4.66
CA PRO A 78 -3.71 -3.66 -3.42
C PRO A 78 -4.27 -5.02 -3.02
N LEU A 79 -3.39 -6.00 -2.86
CA LEU A 79 -3.66 -7.28 -2.20
C LEU A 79 -3.14 -7.21 -0.77
N VAL A 80 -4.03 -7.17 0.21
CA VAL A 80 -3.67 -7.05 1.63
C VAL A 80 -3.89 -8.37 2.36
N CYS A 81 -2.87 -8.79 3.07
CA CYS A 81 -2.85 -9.97 3.91
C CYS A 81 -2.73 -9.57 5.39
N VAL A 82 -3.59 -10.13 6.23
CA VAL A 82 -3.42 -10.19 7.67
C VAL A 82 -3.24 -11.66 8.02
N LYS A 83 -2.05 -12.03 8.49
CA LYS A 83 -1.65 -13.43 8.71
C LYS A 83 -2.65 -14.17 9.59
N GLY A 84 -3.11 -15.33 9.13
CA GLY A 84 -4.09 -16.15 9.84
C GLY A 84 -5.52 -15.57 9.86
N VAL A 85 -5.78 -14.43 9.24
CA VAL A 85 -7.08 -13.75 9.27
C VAL A 85 -7.66 -13.55 7.88
N SER A 86 -6.95 -12.88 6.97
CA SER A 86 -7.51 -12.50 5.66
C SER A 86 -6.47 -12.31 4.58
N LEU A 87 -6.87 -12.53 3.32
CA LEU A 87 -6.18 -12.14 2.10
C LEU A 87 -7.22 -11.52 1.16
N ILE A 88 -7.15 -10.22 0.93
CA ILE A 88 -8.22 -9.48 0.27
C ILE A 88 -7.64 -8.52 -0.77
N TRP A 89 -8.19 -8.52 -1.98
CA TRP A 89 -8.05 -7.43 -2.94
C TRP A 89 -8.91 -6.25 -2.46
N GLU A 90 -8.26 -5.23 -1.91
CA GLU A 90 -8.95 -4.06 -1.42
C GLU A 90 -9.41 -3.17 -2.58
N HIS A 91 -10.60 -2.58 -2.45
CA HIS A 91 -11.12 -1.61 -3.41
C HIS A 91 -10.48 -0.22 -3.23
N GLY A 92 -9.92 0.04 -2.06
CA GLY A 92 -9.22 1.26 -1.73
C GLY A 92 -8.33 1.07 -0.51
N CYS A 93 -7.03 1.30 -0.66
CA CYS A 93 -6.02 1.11 0.37
C CYS A 93 -5.29 2.40 0.68
N GLY A 94 -5.61 3.02 1.82
CA GLY A 94 -4.97 4.27 2.24
C GLY A 94 -3.49 4.10 2.58
N SER A 95 -3.12 3.03 3.29
CA SER A 95 -1.71 2.73 3.61
C SER A 95 -0.90 2.35 2.37
N GLY A 96 -1.49 1.62 1.42
CA GLY A 96 -0.87 1.31 0.14
C GLY A 96 -0.62 2.56 -0.71
N THR A 97 -1.61 3.46 -0.79
CA THR A 97 -1.48 4.76 -1.45
C THR A 97 -0.35 5.59 -0.83
N THR A 98 -0.29 5.61 0.51
CA THR A 98 0.77 6.28 1.27
C THR A 98 2.14 5.70 0.97
N ALA A 99 2.26 4.38 0.91
CA ALA A 99 3.50 3.69 0.61
C ALA A 99 4.04 4.04 -0.79
N VAL A 100 3.17 4.06 -1.82
CA VAL A 100 3.56 4.46 -3.18
C VAL A 100 4.01 5.93 -3.21
N GLY A 101 3.27 6.84 -2.59
CA GLY A 101 3.63 8.26 -2.52
C GLY A 101 4.98 8.48 -1.84
N ALA A 102 5.22 7.81 -0.71
CA ALA A 102 6.48 7.88 0.02
C ALA A 102 7.67 7.34 -0.81
N ALA A 103 7.49 6.18 -1.44
CA ALA A 103 8.54 5.55 -2.26
C ALA A 103 8.93 6.42 -3.45
N LEU A 104 7.94 6.98 -4.16
CA LEU A 104 8.19 7.84 -5.32
C LEU A 104 8.83 9.17 -4.92
N ALA A 105 8.41 9.80 -3.82
CA ALA A 105 9.02 11.04 -3.34
C ALA A 105 10.49 10.85 -2.96
N LEU A 106 10.82 9.73 -2.29
CA LEU A 106 12.21 9.38 -1.97
C LEU A 106 13.03 9.07 -3.22
N GLN A 107 12.45 8.35 -4.19
CA GLN A 107 13.11 8.04 -5.46
C GLN A 107 13.42 9.30 -6.27
N GLN A 108 12.46 10.24 -6.33
CA GLN A 108 12.60 11.49 -7.07
C GLN A 108 13.35 12.59 -6.29
N GLN A 109 13.58 12.37 -4.98
CA GLN A 109 14.15 13.35 -4.06
C GLN A 109 13.42 14.71 -4.11
N SER A 110 12.10 14.67 -4.20
CA SER A 110 11.24 15.84 -4.32
C SER A 110 9.87 15.63 -3.71
N SER A 111 9.24 16.71 -3.26
CA SER A 111 7.82 16.69 -2.88
C SER A 111 6.96 16.40 -4.10
N LEU A 112 5.86 15.67 -3.89
CA LEU A 112 4.93 15.34 -4.96
C LEU A 112 3.49 15.27 -4.43
N THR A 113 2.55 15.38 -5.36
CA THR A 113 1.13 15.06 -5.15
C THR A 113 0.70 14.15 -6.28
N LEU A 114 0.12 13.01 -5.95
CA LEU A 114 -0.31 11.99 -6.90
C LEU A 114 -1.76 11.59 -6.64
N GLN A 115 -2.48 11.31 -7.73
CA GLN A 115 -3.79 10.69 -7.67
C GLN A 115 -3.69 9.25 -8.15
N LEU A 116 -3.96 8.30 -7.27
CA LEU A 116 -3.95 6.88 -7.56
C LEU A 116 -5.38 6.36 -7.73
N LYS A 117 -5.64 5.78 -8.90
CA LYS A 117 -6.93 5.13 -9.21
C LYS A 117 -6.92 3.73 -8.61
N GLN A 118 -7.98 3.42 -7.89
CA GLN A 118 -8.24 2.08 -7.32
C GLN A 118 -9.67 1.68 -7.68
N THR A 119 -10.03 0.41 -7.49
CA THR A 119 -11.37 -0.10 -7.87
C THR A 119 -12.50 0.68 -7.18
N GLY A 120 -12.30 1.14 -5.94
CA GLY A 120 -13.29 1.89 -5.17
C GLY A 120 -13.26 3.40 -5.39
N GLY A 121 -12.35 3.92 -6.23
CA GLY A 121 -12.26 5.36 -6.50
C GLY A 121 -10.83 5.87 -6.60
N VAL A 122 -10.67 7.18 -6.41
CA VAL A 122 -9.37 7.85 -6.48
C VAL A 122 -8.96 8.30 -5.09
N MET A 123 -7.70 8.03 -4.74
CA MET A 123 -7.07 8.55 -3.54
C MET A 123 -5.90 9.45 -3.94
N GLU A 124 -5.77 10.59 -3.28
CA GLU A 124 -4.67 11.51 -3.49
C GLU A 124 -3.69 11.41 -2.32
N ILE A 125 -2.40 11.35 -2.62
CA ILE A 125 -1.32 11.40 -1.66
C ILE A 125 -0.41 12.57 -1.94
N THR A 126 -0.18 13.40 -0.93
CA THR A 126 0.83 14.45 -0.94
C THR A 126 1.98 14.01 -0.05
N ALA A 127 3.17 13.92 -0.61
CA ALA A 127 4.40 13.64 0.11
C ALA A 127 5.28 14.89 0.12
N GLN A 128 5.65 15.35 1.29
CA GLN A 128 6.57 16.46 1.48
C GLN A 128 7.98 15.93 1.68
N TYR A 129 8.91 16.42 0.87
CA TYR A 129 10.32 16.07 0.92
C TYR A 129 11.16 17.31 1.10
N HIS A 130 11.98 17.35 2.12
CA HIS A 130 12.84 18.47 2.44
C HIS A 130 14.14 17.96 3.07
N GLU A 131 15.27 18.60 2.74
CA GLU A 131 16.59 18.26 3.30
C GLU A 131 16.90 16.74 3.25
N HIS A 132 16.69 16.14 2.08
CA HIS A 132 16.95 14.73 1.79
C HIS A 132 16.11 13.72 2.57
N GLN A 133 14.96 14.14 3.12
CA GLN A 133 14.06 13.25 3.86
C GLN A 133 12.59 13.57 3.63
N LEU A 134 11.73 12.58 3.84
CA LEU A 134 10.30 12.79 3.95
C LEU A 134 9.98 13.51 5.26
N THR A 135 9.20 14.58 5.19
CA THR A 135 8.82 15.38 6.35
C THR A 135 7.34 15.23 6.71
N ALA A 136 6.47 14.98 5.74
CA ALA A 136 5.05 14.74 5.97
C ALA A 136 4.41 13.95 4.82
N LEU A 137 3.32 13.24 5.15
CA LEU A 137 2.47 12.52 4.20
C LEU A 137 1.00 12.85 4.50
N TYR A 138 0.24 13.23 3.49
CA TYR A 138 -1.18 13.57 3.63
C TYR A 138 -2.01 12.79 2.60
N LEU A 139 -2.95 11.98 3.09
CA LEU A 139 -3.90 11.25 2.26
C LEU A 139 -5.20 12.05 2.17
N THR A 140 -5.65 12.32 0.95
CA THR A 140 -6.94 12.96 0.68
C THR A 140 -7.86 12.00 -0.05
N VAL A 141 -9.05 11.77 0.49
CA VAL A 141 -10.07 10.91 -0.08
C VAL A 141 -11.42 11.62 -0.05
N GLN A 142 -12.27 11.30 -1.02
CA GLN A 142 -13.66 11.73 -1.01
C GLN A 142 -14.47 10.75 -0.14
N ILE A 143 -15.21 11.28 0.82
CA ILE A 143 -16.03 10.48 1.73
C ILE A 143 -17.49 10.78 1.45
N GLN A 144 -18.30 9.71 1.35
CA GLN A 144 -19.75 9.79 1.26
C GLN A 144 -20.37 9.04 2.44
N ILE A 145 -21.26 9.70 3.19
CA ILE A 145 -22.06 9.03 4.22
C ILE A 145 -23.21 8.31 3.52
N VAL A 146 -23.19 6.99 3.55
CA VAL A 146 -24.19 6.14 2.89
C VAL A 146 -25.24 5.58 3.86
N ALA A 147 -24.98 5.61 5.17
CA ALA A 147 -25.90 5.18 6.22
C ALA A 147 -25.57 5.84 7.56
N THR A 148 -26.57 5.99 8.41
CA THR A 148 -26.44 6.37 9.82
C THR A 148 -27.27 5.40 10.67
N GLY A 149 -26.83 5.12 11.90
CA GLY A 149 -27.52 4.20 12.80
C GLY A 149 -26.99 4.31 14.24
N ILE A 150 -27.61 3.52 15.13
CA ILE A 150 -27.21 3.41 16.53
C ILE A 150 -26.61 2.03 16.74
N ALA A 151 -25.41 1.94 17.28
CA ALA A 151 -24.79 0.70 17.72
C ALA A 151 -24.91 0.57 19.25
N TYR A 152 -25.43 -0.57 19.72
CA TYR A 152 -25.46 -0.91 21.13
C TYR A 152 -24.24 -1.76 21.45
N LEU A 153 -23.40 -1.30 22.36
CA LEU A 153 -22.25 -2.06 22.83
C LEU A 153 -22.65 -2.82 24.09
N GLU A 154 -22.56 -4.14 24.03
CA GLU A 154 -22.63 -4.93 25.26
C GLU A 154 -21.34 -4.71 26.06
N SER A 155 -21.48 -4.34 27.33
CA SER A 155 -20.34 -4.31 28.23
C SER A 155 -19.85 -5.75 28.43
N CYS A 156 -18.69 -6.11 27.86
CA CYS A 156 -18.01 -7.35 28.26
C CYS A 156 -17.81 -7.28 29.79
N GLY A 157 -18.60 -8.04 30.53
CA GLY A 157 -18.45 -8.19 31.98
C GLY A 157 -17.00 -8.55 32.30
N LYS A 158 -16.47 -7.88 33.31
CA LYS A 158 -15.16 -8.17 33.90
C LYS A 158 -15.17 -9.57 34.52
#